data_08685edb45ac05bef6a61ba21a3adc8c
#
_entry.id   08685edb45ac05bef6a61ba21a3adc8c
#
_cell.length_a   1.000
_cell.length_b   1.000
_cell.length_c   1.000
_cell.angle_alpha   90.00
_cell.angle_beta   90.00
_cell.angle_gamma   90.00
#
_symmetry.space_group_name_H-M   'P 1'
#
loop_
_entity.id
_entity.type
_entity.pdbx_description
1 polymer ?
#
loop_
_entity_poly.entity_id
_entity_poly.type
_entity_poly.pdbx_seq_one_letter_code
_entity_poly.pdbx_strand_id
1 'polypeptide(L)'
;FEDAAEFGMGMLMAQEAAQKRNPASGADTVQWVVGGDGWAYDICFGGVDHVLASGKNINILVLDTEVYSNTGGQASKATPTGSTAKFASGGKRTRKKDLASMAMTYGNVYVAQIAMGADFNQTVKAFTEAAAYPGPSLVIAYATCIAHGIRAGLGSTSHEAKKAVDAGYYHLFRFNPALKDEGKNPFVLDSREPELQYEEFLDGEIRYDALKRYHPQQARELFRQAAAQAKERYLYLKGLERLYEPARDEEK
;
A
#
# COMPACT_ATOMS: atom_id res chain seq x y z
N PHE A 1 -12.81 13.65 -6.07
CA PHE A 1 -12.08 12.60 -5.32
C PHE A 1 -11.37 13.12 -4.06
N GLU A 2 -11.22 14.45 -3.93
CA GLU A 2 -10.46 15.06 -2.84
C GLU A 2 -11.13 14.80 -1.48
N ASP A 3 -12.45 14.81 -1.42
CA ASP A 3 -13.23 14.67 -0.18
C ASP A 3 -13.78 13.23 0.03
N ALA A 4 -13.19 12.21 -0.64
CA ALA A 4 -13.73 10.86 -0.58
C ALA A 4 -13.68 10.25 0.83
N ALA A 5 -12.67 10.59 1.63
CA ALA A 5 -12.54 10.10 2.99
C ALA A 5 -13.60 10.75 3.91
N GLU A 6 -13.75 12.05 3.82
CA GLU A 6 -14.74 12.84 4.57
C GLU A 6 -16.17 12.47 4.18
N PHE A 7 -16.42 12.26 2.88
CA PHE A 7 -17.71 11.80 2.39
C PHE A 7 -18.03 10.38 2.92
N GLY A 8 -17.06 9.46 2.87
CA GLY A 8 -17.21 8.11 3.43
C GLY A 8 -17.50 8.15 4.95
N MET A 9 -16.84 9.03 5.69
CA MET A 9 -17.11 9.26 7.11
C MET A 9 -18.53 9.79 7.33
N GLY A 10 -18.96 10.76 6.51
CA GLY A 10 -20.32 11.30 6.57
C GLY A 10 -21.39 10.23 6.31
N MET A 11 -21.16 9.36 5.33
CA MET A 11 -22.04 8.21 5.04
C MET A 11 -22.12 7.24 6.22
N LEU A 12 -20.98 6.90 6.84
CA LEU A 12 -20.96 6.04 8.03
C LEU A 12 -21.73 6.64 9.19
N MET A 13 -21.55 7.93 9.48
CA MET A 13 -22.28 8.63 10.53
C MET A 13 -23.80 8.67 10.26
N ALA A 14 -24.21 8.86 8.99
CA ALA A 14 -25.61 8.81 8.58
C ALA A 14 -26.20 7.40 8.77
N GLN A 15 -25.46 6.37 8.46
CA GLN A 15 -25.83 4.97 8.65
C GLN A 15 -25.97 4.64 10.14
N GLU A 16 -25.01 5.02 10.98
CA GLU A 16 -25.09 4.85 12.44
C GLU A 16 -26.33 5.54 13.03
N ALA A 17 -26.66 6.75 12.54
CA ALA A 17 -27.85 7.47 12.96
C ALA A 17 -29.15 6.79 12.51
N ALA A 18 -29.17 6.20 11.30
CA ALA A 18 -30.31 5.43 10.80
C ALA A 18 -30.51 4.13 11.60
N GLN A 19 -29.43 3.42 11.94
CA GLN A 19 -29.47 2.20 12.78
C GLN A 19 -30.00 2.48 14.20
N LYS A 20 -29.67 3.62 14.79
CA LYS A 20 -30.23 4.04 16.08
C LYS A 20 -31.74 4.23 16.03
N ARG A 21 -32.30 4.64 14.88
CA ARG A 21 -33.76 4.82 14.68
C ARG A 21 -34.44 3.50 14.28
N ASN A 22 -33.78 2.66 13.53
CA ASN A 22 -34.24 1.35 13.09
C ASN A 22 -33.07 0.34 13.14
N PRO A 23 -32.95 -0.48 14.19
CA PRO A 23 -31.83 -1.43 14.35
C PRO A 23 -31.65 -2.43 13.21
N ALA A 24 -32.70 -2.72 12.43
CA ALA A 24 -32.61 -3.60 11.27
C ALA A 24 -32.06 -2.90 10.01
N SER A 25 -31.89 -1.59 10.04
CA SER A 25 -31.42 -0.81 8.89
C SER A 25 -29.89 -0.85 8.81
N GLY A 26 -29.35 -1.53 7.79
CA GLY A 26 -27.91 -1.52 7.45
C GLY A 26 -27.00 -2.25 8.43
N ALA A 27 -27.53 -3.16 9.27
CA ALA A 27 -26.76 -3.90 10.28
C ALA A 27 -25.55 -4.66 9.71
N ASP A 28 -25.65 -5.13 8.44
CA ASP A 28 -24.59 -5.91 7.77
C ASP A 28 -23.82 -5.11 6.71
N THR A 29 -23.92 -3.76 6.73
CA THR A 29 -23.26 -2.93 5.71
C THR A 29 -21.83 -2.63 6.11
N VAL A 30 -20.88 -2.98 5.23
CA VAL A 30 -19.45 -2.64 5.36
C VAL A 30 -19.14 -1.45 4.48
N GLN A 31 -18.63 -0.37 5.09
CA GLN A 31 -18.30 0.87 4.37
C GLN A 31 -16.87 0.80 3.80
N TRP A 32 -16.74 1.06 2.50
CA TRP A 32 -15.45 1.19 1.81
C TRP A 32 -15.31 2.55 1.15
N VAL A 33 -14.15 3.16 1.30
CA VAL A 33 -13.69 4.33 0.54
C VAL A 33 -12.56 3.89 -0.36
N VAL A 34 -12.66 4.19 -1.66
CA VAL A 34 -11.66 3.79 -2.65
C VAL A 34 -11.05 5.02 -3.31
N GLY A 35 -9.74 5.08 -3.36
CA GLY A 35 -9.03 6.19 -4.01
C GLY A 35 -7.65 5.81 -4.53
N GLY A 36 -7.02 6.70 -5.30
CA GLY A 36 -5.67 6.53 -5.84
C GLY A 36 -4.58 7.00 -4.88
N ASP A 37 -3.32 6.74 -5.25
CA ASP A 37 -2.16 7.15 -4.46
C ASP A 37 -2.01 8.67 -4.34
N GLY A 38 -2.28 9.44 -5.41
CA GLY A 38 -2.26 10.90 -5.34
C GLY A 38 -3.23 11.45 -4.30
N TRP A 39 -4.43 10.86 -4.19
CA TRP A 39 -5.37 11.18 -3.14
C TRP A 39 -4.84 10.85 -1.75
N ALA A 40 -4.44 9.58 -1.52
CA ALA A 40 -4.10 9.10 -0.18
C ALA A 40 -2.74 9.57 0.33
N TYR A 41 -1.74 9.70 -0.56
CA TYR A 41 -0.38 10.06 -0.17
C TYR A 41 -0.14 11.57 -0.15
N ASP A 42 -0.92 12.35 -0.92
CA ASP A 42 -0.69 13.78 -1.16
C ASP A 42 -1.89 14.64 -0.77
N ILE A 43 -2.79 14.91 -1.73
CA ILE A 43 -3.75 16.01 -1.65
C ILE A 43 -4.81 15.85 -0.55
N CYS A 44 -5.21 14.61 -0.25
CA CYS A 44 -6.19 14.31 0.81
C CYS A 44 -5.62 13.46 1.95
N PHE A 45 -4.30 13.46 2.12
CA PHE A 45 -3.68 12.73 3.22
C PHE A 45 -4.27 13.13 4.58
N GLY A 46 -4.56 14.42 4.80
CA GLY A 46 -5.19 14.89 6.04
C GLY A 46 -6.57 14.27 6.29
N GLY A 47 -7.38 14.07 5.24
CA GLY A 47 -8.68 13.39 5.36
C GLY A 47 -8.53 11.89 5.65
N VAL A 48 -7.58 11.21 4.98
CA VAL A 48 -7.24 9.81 5.28
C VAL A 48 -6.78 9.67 6.74
N ASP A 49 -5.87 10.53 7.18
CA ASP A 49 -5.35 10.57 8.53
C ASP A 49 -6.46 10.75 9.57
N HIS A 50 -7.38 11.69 9.32
CA HIS A 50 -8.55 11.93 10.17
C HIS A 50 -9.46 10.70 10.29
N VAL A 51 -9.72 10.00 9.16
CA VAL A 51 -10.53 8.77 9.17
C VAL A 51 -9.85 7.68 10.00
N LEU A 52 -8.55 7.46 9.83
CA LEU A 52 -7.79 6.48 10.60
C LEU A 52 -7.76 6.82 12.10
N ALA A 53 -7.63 8.11 12.45
CA ALA A 53 -7.66 8.60 13.82
C ALA A 53 -9.02 8.47 14.49
N SER A 54 -10.11 8.40 13.72
CA SER A 54 -11.49 8.42 14.24
C SER A 54 -11.88 7.17 15.03
N GLY A 55 -11.18 6.05 14.83
CA GLY A 55 -11.53 4.74 15.39
C GLY A 55 -12.84 4.13 14.85
N LYS A 56 -13.44 4.74 13.82
CA LYS A 56 -14.68 4.26 13.20
C LYS A 56 -14.43 3.05 12.31
N ASN A 57 -15.41 2.14 12.23
CA ASN A 57 -15.37 0.99 11.35
C ASN A 57 -15.59 1.42 9.89
N ILE A 58 -14.52 1.84 9.26
CA ILE A 58 -14.47 2.26 7.86
C ILE A 58 -13.21 1.71 7.19
N ASN A 59 -13.37 1.15 5.99
CA ASN A 59 -12.28 0.56 5.25
C ASN A 59 -11.83 1.51 4.14
N ILE A 60 -10.54 1.72 4.00
CA ILE A 60 -9.92 2.52 2.95
C ILE A 60 -9.13 1.58 2.03
N LEU A 61 -9.45 1.60 0.73
CA LEU A 61 -8.69 0.94 -0.31
C LEU A 61 -7.93 2.00 -1.13
N VAL A 62 -6.61 1.93 -1.11
CA VAL A 62 -5.74 2.77 -1.94
C VAL A 62 -5.24 1.97 -3.13
N LEU A 63 -5.58 2.41 -4.34
CA LEU A 63 -5.00 1.89 -5.57
C LEU A 63 -3.68 2.61 -5.83
N ASP A 64 -2.58 1.98 -5.41
CA ASP A 64 -1.24 2.55 -5.48
C ASP A 64 -0.64 2.34 -6.88
N THR A 65 -0.94 3.27 -7.76
CA THR A 65 -0.39 3.33 -9.12
C THR A 65 0.92 4.10 -9.20
N GLU A 66 1.41 4.61 -8.08
CA GLU A 66 2.70 5.31 -7.93
C GLU A 66 2.83 6.60 -8.75
N VAL A 67 1.72 7.09 -9.30
CA VAL A 67 1.59 8.35 -10.04
C VAL A 67 0.16 8.88 -9.96
N TYR A 68 -0.05 10.17 -10.21
CA TYR A 68 -1.39 10.72 -10.49
C TYR A 68 -1.91 10.19 -11.83
N SER A 69 -2.56 9.03 -11.84
CA SER A 69 -2.99 8.36 -13.07
C SER A 69 -4.04 9.15 -13.85
N ASN A 70 -5.10 9.61 -13.18
CA ASN A 70 -6.23 10.30 -13.83
C ASN A 70 -5.84 11.61 -14.49
N THR A 71 -4.85 12.33 -13.96
CA THR A 71 -4.40 13.61 -14.49
C THR A 71 -3.27 13.47 -15.50
N GLY A 72 -2.78 12.25 -15.73
CA GLY A 72 -1.87 11.91 -16.81
C GLY A 72 -0.42 11.66 -16.40
N GLY A 73 -0.18 11.12 -15.21
CA GLY A 73 1.12 10.55 -14.84
C GLY A 73 2.10 11.53 -14.19
N GLN A 74 1.61 12.44 -13.36
CA GLN A 74 2.47 13.30 -12.53
C GLN A 74 3.05 12.51 -11.36
N ALA A 75 4.24 12.89 -10.91
CA ALA A 75 4.85 12.31 -9.71
C ALA A 75 4.03 12.63 -8.46
N SER A 76 3.78 11.60 -7.64
CA SER A 76 3.17 11.71 -6.32
C SER A 76 4.20 11.41 -5.22
N LYS A 77 3.81 11.48 -3.95
CA LYS A 77 4.64 10.97 -2.84
C LYS A 77 4.75 9.44 -2.83
N ALA A 78 3.87 8.75 -3.57
CA ALA A 78 3.96 7.31 -3.80
C ALA A 78 4.95 6.92 -4.90
N THR A 79 5.38 7.86 -5.76
CA THR A 79 6.32 7.59 -6.84
C THR A 79 7.68 7.19 -6.26
N PRO A 80 8.25 6.02 -6.65
CA PRO A 80 9.51 5.52 -6.12
C PRO A 80 10.73 6.28 -6.66
N THR A 81 11.84 6.16 -5.93
CA THR A 81 13.15 6.67 -6.35
C THR A 81 13.54 6.09 -7.72
N GLY A 82 13.98 6.96 -8.63
CA GLY A 82 14.41 6.59 -9.98
C GLY A 82 13.31 6.46 -11.02
N SER A 83 12.03 6.44 -10.62
CA SER A 83 10.93 6.45 -11.59
C SER A 83 10.81 7.81 -12.27
N THR A 84 10.70 7.82 -13.60
CA THR A 84 10.32 9.03 -14.35
C THR A 84 8.81 9.20 -14.35
N ALA A 85 8.38 10.45 -14.23
CA ALA A 85 6.99 10.86 -14.30
C ALA A 85 6.93 12.33 -14.76
N LYS A 86 5.75 12.86 -15.05
CA LYS A 86 5.61 14.31 -15.21
C LYS A 86 6.06 15.01 -13.90
N PHE A 87 6.78 16.09 -14.02
CA PHE A 87 7.50 16.82 -12.97
C PHE A 87 8.68 16.07 -12.32
N ALA A 88 9.03 14.88 -12.83
CA ALA A 88 10.19 14.10 -12.43
C ALA A 88 10.86 13.43 -13.64
N SER A 89 11.11 14.17 -14.71
CA SER A 89 11.70 13.67 -15.98
C SER A 89 13.12 13.11 -15.79
N GLY A 90 13.88 13.67 -14.86
CA GLY A 90 15.21 13.16 -14.46
C GLY A 90 15.17 12.04 -13.42
N GLY A 91 14.03 11.39 -13.20
CA GLY A 91 13.81 10.41 -12.14
C GLY A 91 13.58 11.05 -10.77
N LYS A 92 12.64 10.51 -10.03
CA LYS A 92 12.35 10.99 -8.68
C LYS A 92 13.53 10.72 -7.75
N ARG A 93 13.95 11.72 -6.98
CA ARG A 93 15.13 11.66 -6.10
C ARG A 93 14.81 11.30 -4.65
N THR A 94 13.54 11.45 -4.25
CA THR A 94 13.10 11.18 -2.88
C THR A 94 12.45 9.82 -2.77
N ARG A 95 12.52 9.23 -1.58
CA ARG A 95 11.83 7.97 -1.26
C ARG A 95 10.32 8.07 -1.45
N LYS A 96 9.69 6.94 -1.74
CA LYS A 96 8.25 6.74 -1.60
C LYS A 96 7.85 6.95 -0.14
N LYS A 97 6.78 7.72 0.10
CA LYS A 97 6.18 7.87 1.42
C LYS A 97 5.68 6.51 1.92
N ASP A 98 5.99 6.17 3.15
CA ASP A 98 5.54 4.93 3.77
C ASP A 98 4.21 5.12 4.49
N LEU A 99 3.13 5.17 3.71
CA LEU A 99 1.77 5.37 4.23
C LEU A 99 1.34 4.25 5.17
N ALA A 100 1.73 3.00 4.87
CA ALA A 100 1.38 1.85 5.68
C ALA A 100 2.00 1.93 7.10
N SER A 101 3.30 2.24 7.19
CA SER A 101 3.96 2.42 8.50
C SER A 101 3.37 3.58 9.29
N MET A 102 3.03 4.68 8.63
CA MET A 102 2.33 5.80 9.28
C MET A 102 0.99 5.37 9.87
N ALA A 103 0.19 4.60 9.12
CA ALA A 103 -1.08 4.08 9.62
C ALA A 103 -0.91 3.10 10.79
N MET A 104 0.12 2.23 10.75
CA MET A 104 0.41 1.29 11.85
C MET A 104 0.74 2.01 13.17
N THR A 105 1.26 3.26 13.14
CA THR A 105 1.58 4.01 14.35
C THR A 105 0.35 4.36 15.21
N TYR A 106 -0.85 4.36 14.64
CA TYR A 106 -2.09 4.51 15.42
C TYR A 106 -2.33 3.35 16.40
N GLY A 107 -1.80 2.16 16.10
CA GLY A 107 -1.90 0.98 16.97
C GLY A 107 -3.26 0.26 16.94
N ASN A 108 -4.30 0.90 16.46
CA ASN A 108 -5.68 0.40 16.35
C ASN A 108 -6.23 0.40 14.92
N VAL A 109 -5.37 0.51 13.91
CA VAL A 109 -5.73 0.47 12.49
C VAL A 109 -5.29 -0.87 11.90
N TYR A 110 -6.20 -1.57 11.23
CA TYR A 110 -5.80 -2.71 10.39
C TYR A 110 -5.08 -2.19 9.16
N VAL A 111 -3.92 -2.75 8.83
CA VAL A 111 -3.13 -2.32 7.66
C VAL A 111 -2.71 -3.52 6.83
N ALA A 112 -2.91 -3.46 5.51
CA ALA A 112 -2.41 -4.46 4.58
C ALA A 112 -1.79 -3.83 3.34
N GLN A 113 -0.69 -4.41 2.86
CA GLN A 113 -0.17 -4.19 1.51
C GLN A 113 -0.40 -5.45 0.68
N ILE A 114 -1.03 -5.28 -0.49
CA ILE A 114 -1.46 -6.37 -1.37
C ILE A 114 -1.04 -6.13 -2.81
N ALA A 115 -0.87 -7.21 -3.57
CA ALA A 115 -0.73 -7.17 -5.02
C ALA A 115 -1.43 -8.40 -5.61
N MET A 116 -2.63 -8.22 -6.13
CA MET A 116 -3.51 -9.31 -6.56
C MET A 116 -2.84 -10.24 -7.59
N GLY A 117 -2.07 -9.67 -8.53
CA GLY A 117 -1.33 -10.45 -9.53
C GLY A 117 -0.16 -11.25 -8.96
N ALA A 118 0.35 -10.89 -7.77
CA ALA A 118 1.43 -11.62 -7.11
C ALA A 118 0.89 -12.75 -6.21
N ASP A 119 -0.12 -12.44 -5.40
CA ASP A 119 -0.78 -13.41 -4.51
C ASP A 119 -2.27 -13.08 -4.35
N PHE A 120 -3.10 -13.83 -5.07
CA PHE A 120 -4.55 -13.70 -5.01
C PHE A 120 -5.11 -14.12 -3.64
N ASN A 121 -4.58 -15.18 -3.04
CA ASN A 121 -5.07 -15.69 -1.77
C ASN A 121 -4.77 -14.71 -0.63
N GLN A 122 -3.57 -14.10 -0.61
CA GLN A 122 -3.22 -13.05 0.32
C GLN A 122 -4.14 -11.85 0.16
N THR A 123 -4.44 -11.46 -1.07
CA THR A 123 -5.37 -10.37 -1.39
C THR A 123 -6.77 -10.63 -0.82
N VAL A 124 -7.35 -11.81 -1.09
CA VAL A 124 -8.68 -12.19 -0.55
C VAL A 124 -8.66 -12.19 0.98
N LYS A 125 -7.60 -12.75 1.58
CA LYS A 125 -7.45 -12.79 3.03
C LYS A 125 -7.40 -11.38 3.64
N ALA A 126 -6.62 -10.48 3.04
CA ALA A 126 -6.50 -9.09 3.51
C ALA A 126 -7.85 -8.35 3.46
N PHE A 127 -8.63 -8.52 2.40
CA PHE A 127 -9.98 -7.93 2.30
C PHE A 127 -10.94 -8.52 3.33
N THR A 128 -10.91 -9.84 3.54
CA THR A 128 -11.76 -10.52 4.52
C THR A 128 -11.43 -10.06 5.94
N GLU A 129 -10.16 -9.98 6.28
CA GLU A 129 -9.70 -9.49 7.59
C GLU A 129 -10.08 -8.01 7.81
N ALA A 130 -9.87 -7.14 6.79
CA ALA A 130 -10.25 -5.73 6.85
C ALA A 130 -11.76 -5.54 7.07
N ALA A 131 -12.58 -6.27 6.31
CA ALA A 131 -14.04 -6.20 6.44
C ALA A 131 -14.57 -6.70 7.81
N ALA A 132 -13.87 -7.64 8.41
CA ALA A 132 -14.21 -8.20 9.73
C ALA A 132 -13.65 -7.38 10.91
N TYR A 133 -12.65 -6.51 10.67
CA TYR A 133 -12.00 -5.73 11.71
C TYR A 133 -12.96 -4.63 12.25
N PRO A 134 -13.16 -4.53 13.59
CA PRO A 134 -14.17 -3.62 14.17
C PRO A 134 -13.67 -2.17 14.32
N GLY A 135 -12.74 -1.72 13.49
CA GLY A 135 -12.12 -0.41 13.50
C GLY A 135 -11.73 0.05 12.10
N PRO A 136 -10.97 1.14 11.98
CA PRO A 136 -10.52 1.63 10.69
C PRO A 136 -9.51 0.67 10.05
N SER A 137 -9.63 0.47 8.74
CA SER A 137 -8.74 -0.39 7.97
C SER A 137 -8.15 0.36 6.77
N LEU A 138 -6.87 0.13 6.49
CA LEU A 138 -6.17 0.65 5.32
C LEU A 138 -5.58 -0.50 4.51
N VAL A 139 -6.08 -0.72 3.31
CA VAL A 139 -5.55 -1.68 2.35
C VAL A 139 -4.89 -0.92 1.20
N ILE A 140 -3.60 -1.14 0.98
CA ILE A 140 -2.83 -0.50 -0.10
C ILE A 140 -2.54 -1.57 -1.16
N ALA A 141 -3.14 -1.41 -2.33
CA ALA A 141 -3.05 -2.35 -3.43
C ALA A 141 -2.09 -1.83 -4.51
N TYR A 142 -1.00 -2.54 -4.77
CA TYR A 142 -0.18 -2.26 -5.94
C TYR A 142 -1.00 -2.42 -7.21
N ALA A 143 -1.07 -1.38 -7.99
CA ALA A 143 -1.83 -1.34 -9.24
C ALA A 143 -0.94 -0.78 -10.36
N THR A 144 -0.85 -1.51 -11.47
CA THR A 144 -0.12 -1.03 -12.63
C THR A 144 -0.93 0.05 -13.37
N CYS A 145 -0.24 1.00 -13.98
CA CYS A 145 -0.82 2.09 -14.75
C CYS A 145 -0.22 2.13 -16.16
N ILE A 146 -0.95 2.65 -17.12
CA ILE A 146 -0.43 2.92 -18.46
C ILE A 146 0.85 3.78 -18.41
N ALA A 147 0.95 4.69 -17.44
CA ALA A 147 2.12 5.55 -17.24
C ALA A 147 3.40 4.79 -16.84
N HIS A 148 3.30 3.54 -16.35
CA HIS A 148 4.47 2.69 -16.09
C HIS A 148 5.16 2.26 -17.39
N GLY A 149 4.38 2.10 -18.47
CA GLY A 149 4.90 1.66 -19.76
C GLY A 149 5.44 0.24 -19.67
N ILE A 150 4.61 -0.71 -19.24
CA ILE A 150 4.99 -2.13 -19.18
C ILE A 150 5.33 -2.60 -20.59
N ARG A 151 6.57 -3.07 -20.82
CA ARG A 151 7.08 -3.46 -22.15
C ARG A 151 6.30 -4.62 -22.76
N ALA A 152 5.85 -5.57 -21.93
CA ALA A 152 5.02 -6.71 -22.35
C ALA A 152 3.55 -6.32 -22.59
N GLY A 153 3.19 -5.04 -22.38
CA GLY A 153 1.84 -4.51 -22.51
C GLY A 153 0.97 -4.73 -21.27
N LEU A 154 -0.13 -3.99 -21.19
CA LEU A 154 -1.04 -4.03 -20.03
C LEU A 154 -1.72 -5.39 -19.81
N GLY A 155 -1.78 -6.25 -20.83
CA GLY A 155 -2.26 -7.63 -20.68
C GLY A 155 -1.40 -8.50 -19.75
N SER A 156 -0.16 -8.08 -19.47
CA SER A 156 0.78 -8.76 -18.54
C SER A 156 0.77 -8.19 -17.12
N THR A 157 -0.19 -7.36 -16.77
CA THR A 157 -0.31 -6.64 -15.49
C THR A 157 -0.10 -7.54 -14.27
N SER A 158 -0.76 -8.71 -14.23
CA SER A 158 -0.62 -9.66 -13.12
C SER A 158 0.81 -10.22 -13.02
N HIS A 159 1.43 -10.51 -14.16
CA HIS A 159 2.80 -10.99 -14.19
C HIS A 159 3.79 -9.91 -13.74
N GLU A 160 3.58 -8.66 -14.13
CA GLU A 160 4.40 -7.53 -13.71
C GLU A 160 4.27 -7.25 -12.21
N ALA A 161 3.06 -7.35 -11.66
CA ALA A 161 2.83 -7.26 -10.22
C ALA A 161 3.56 -8.37 -9.45
N LYS A 162 3.58 -9.60 -10.00
CA LYS A 162 4.34 -10.70 -9.43
C LYS A 162 5.83 -10.42 -9.44
N LYS A 163 6.39 -9.95 -10.57
CA LYS A 163 7.81 -9.57 -10.66
C LYS A 163 8.17 -8.47 -9.65
N ALA A 164 7.31 -7.48 -9.45
CA ALA A 164 7.53 -6.43 -8.46
C ALA A 164 7.71 -7.00 -7.05
N VAL A 165 6.92 -8.02 -6.69
CA VAL A 165 7.04 -8.68 -5.39
C VAL A 165 8.27 -9.60 -5.33
N ASP A 166 8.50 -10.43 -6.36
CA ASP A 166 9.63 -11.37 -6.42
C ASP A 166 11.00 -10.64 -6.43
N ALA A 167 11.06 -9.41 -6.96
CA ALA A 167 12.24 -8.56 -6.94
C ALA A 167 12.40 -7.72 -5.66
N GLY A 168 11.46 -7.82 -4.72
CA GLY A 168 11.46 -7.01 -3.50
C GLY A 168 11.19 -5.51 -3.74
N TYR A 169 10.66 -5.17 -4.90
CA TYR A 169 10.23 -3.81 -5.21
C TYR A 169 8.97 -3.43 -4.44
N TYR A 170 8.05 -4.39 -4.26
CA TYR A 170 6.84 -4.25 -3.47
C TYR A 170 6.72 -5.42 -2.50
N HIS A 171 6.29 -5.15 -1.25
CA HIS A 171 6.22 -6.15 -0.20
C HIS A 171 4.77 -6.35 0.25
N LEU A 172 4.38 -7.61 0.42
CA LEU A 172 3.06 -7.99 0.92
C LEU A 172 3.14 -8.26 2.42
N PHE A 173 2.23 -7.67 3.19
CA PHE A 173 2.11 -7.91 4.62
C PHE A 173 0.72 -7.52 5.13
N ARG A 174 0.40 -7.98 6.31
CA ARG A 174 -0.82 -7.63 7.06
C ARG A 174 -0.46 -7.31 8.50
N PHE A 175 -1.12 -6.29 9.03
CA PHE A 175 -1.04 -5.91 10.43
C PHE A 175 -2.46 -5.84 11.00
N ASN A 176 -2.79 -6.78 11.90
CA ASN A 176 -4.10 -6.85 12.56
C ASN A 176 -3.92 -6.60 14.07
N PRO A 177 -4.22 -5.39 14.57
CA PRO A 177 -4.04 -5.06 15.97
C PRO A 177 -4.83 -5.95 16.94
N ALA A 178 -6.01 -6.46 16.52
CA ALA A 178 -6.85 -7.32 17.37
C ALA A 178 -6.16 -8.62 17.79
N LEU A 179 -5.18 -9.10 17.02
CA LEU A 179 -4.43 -10.31 17.36
C LEU A 179 -3.57 -10.16 18.62
N LYS A 180 -3.24 -8.91 19.02
CA LYS A 180 -2.51 -8.66 20.28
C LYS A 180 -3.32 -9.09 21.49
N ASP A 181 -4.62 -8.86 21.48
CA ASP A 181 -5.52 -9.23 22.56
C ASP A 181 -5.69 -10.74 22.67
N GLU A 182 -5.39 -11.47 21.57
CA GLU A 182 -5.36 -12.93 21.52
C GLU A 182 -3.98 -13.53 21.87
N GLY A 183 -2.99 -12.70 22.23
CA GLY A 183 -1.62 -13.13 22.46
C GLY A 183 -0.89 -13.60 21.20
N LYS A 184 -1.37 -13.19 20.02
CA LYS A 184 -0.80 -13.55 18.71
C LYS A 184 0.01 -12.39 18.12
N ASN A 185 0.93 -12.72 17.22
CA ASN A 185 1.66 -11.69 16.47
C ASN A 185 0.68 -10.92 15.56
N PRO A 186 0.52 -9.60 15.73
CA PRO A 186 -0.33 -8.78 14.87
C PRO A 186 0.24 -8.57 13.46
N PHE A 187 1.56 -8.74 13.29
CA PHE A 187 2.25 -8.49 12.02
C PHE A 187 2.62 -9.80 11.32
N VAL A 188 2.26 -9.92 10.06
CA VAL A 188 2.59 -11.06 9.20
C VAL A 188 3.23 -10.53 7.92
N LEU A 189 4.50 -10.89 7.70
CA LEU A 189 5.17 -10.63 6.42
C LEU A 189 4.81 -11.74 5.43
N ASP A 190 3.91 -11.46 4.50
CA ASP A 190 3.44 -12.42 3.49
C ASP A 190 4.45 -12.59 2.33
N SER A 191 5.29 -11.58 2.07
CA SER A 191 6.37 -11.67 1.07
C SER A 191 7.50 -12.58 1.54
N ARG A 192 7.96 -13.42 0.61
CA ARG A 192 9.22 -14.18 0.77
C ARG A 192 10.44 -13.29 0.58
N GLU A 193 11.61 -13.83 0.84
CA GLU A 193 12.87 -13.19 0.46
C GLU A 193 12.92 -13.01 -1.07
N PRO A 194 13.34 -11.82 -1.56
CA PRO A 194 13.40 -11.56 -2.99
C PRO A 194 14.28 -12.58 -3.72
N GLU A 195 13.75 -13.17 -4.79
CA GLU A 195 14.41 -14.17 -5.61
C GLU A 195 14.95 -13.59 -6.93
N LEU A 196 14.33 -12.50 -7.43
CA LEU A 196 14.75 -11.78 -8.63
C LEU A 196 15.68 -10.62 -8.30
N GLN A 197 16.56 -10.29 -9.25
CA GLN A 197 17.34 -9.07 -9.14
C GLN A 197 16.44 -7.85 -9.30
N TYR A 198 16.61 -6.86 -8.45
CA TYR A 198 15.78 -5.64 -8.44
C TYR A 198 15.75 -4.94 -9.81
N GLU A 199 16.89 -4.91 -10.51
CA GLU A 199 17.01 -4.28 -11.82
C GLU A 199 16.25 -5.03 -12.93
N GLU A 200 16.05 -6.35 -12.82
CA GLU A 200 15.26 -7.13 -13.78
C GLU A 200 13.78 -6.67 -13.81
N PHE A 201 13.24 -6.28 -12.67
CA PHE A 201 11.93 -5.66 -12.62
C PHE A 201 11.94 -4.28 -13.29
N LEU A 202 12.93 -3.43 -12.97
CA LEU A 202 13.01 -2.08 -13.54
C LEU A 202 13.11 -2.10 -15.07
N ASP A 203 13.79 -3.09 -15.65
CA ASP A 203 13.93 -3.25 -17.10
C ASP A 203 12.60 -3.61 -17.80
N GLY A 204 11.62 -4.07 -17.07
CA GLY A 204 10.26 -4.33 -17.55
C GLY A 204 9.43 -3.08 -17.84
N GLU A 205 9.82 -1.91 -17.31
CA GLU A 205 9.00 -0.71 -17.35
C GLU A 205 9.73 0.48 -18.01
N ILE A 206 9.02 1.16 -18.95
CA ILE A 206 9.59 2.29 -19.72
C ILE A 206 9.92 3.47 -18.80
N ARG A 207 9.20 3.68 -17.69
CA ARG A 207 9.47 4.76 -16.74
C ARG A 207 10.88 4.69 -16.11
N TYR A 208 11.50 3.53 -16.08
CA TYR A 208 12.90 3.35 -15.65
C TYR A 208 13.85 3.31 -16.81
N ASP A 209 13.51 2.64 -17.91
CA ASP A 209 14.32 2.60 -19.12
C ASP A 209 14.55 3.98 -19.73
N ALA A 210 13.54 4.85 -19.70
CA ALA A 210 13.67 6.22 -20.14
C ALA A 210 14.79 6.96 -19.38
N LEU A 211 14.90 6.75 -18.07
CA LEU A 211 15.98 7.34 -17.28
C LEU A 211 17.35 6.79 -17.69
N LYS A 212 17.46 5.47 -17.94
CA LYS A 212 18.72 4.85 -18.44
C LYS A 212 19.18 5.47 -19.74
N ARG A 213 18.24 5.72 -20.67
CA ARG A 213 18.56 6.27 -22.01
C ARG A 213 18.95 7.75 -21.98
N TYR A 214 18.19 8.57 -21.27
CA TYR A 214 18.37 10.01 -21.31
C TYR A 214 19.33 10.54 -20.25
N HIS A 215 19.49 9.83 -19.12
CA HIS A 215 20.32 10.25 -17.99
C HIS A 215 21.07 9.06 -17.38
N PRO A 216 21.99 8.40 -18.11
CA PRO A 216 22.58 7.12 -17.70
C PRO A 216 23.39 7.16 -16.40
N GLN A 217 24.06 8.25 -16.10
CA GLN A 217 24.80 8.42 -14.83
C GLN A 217 23.85 8.55 -13.65
N GLN A 218 22.82 9.36 -13.81
CA GLN A 218 21.78 9.55 -12.78
C GLN A 218 20.96 8.28 -12.56
N ALA A 219 20.66 7.53 -13.63
CA ALA A 219 19.98 6.24 -13.54
C ALA A 219 20.74 5.26 -12.66
N ARG A 220 22.06 5.10 -12.88
CA ARG A 220 22.90 4.21 -12.06
C ARG A 220 22.85 4.58 -10.58
N GLU A 221 22.95 5.85 -10.27
CA GLU A 221 22.91 6.32 -8.88
C GLU A 221 21.53 6.08 -8.25
N LEU A 222 20.44 6.49 -8.93
CA LEU A 222 19.09 6.37 -8.39
C LEU A 222 18.63 4.92 -8.28
N PHE A 223 19.00 4.03 -9.22
CA PHE A 223 18.63 2.62 -9.13
C PHE A 223 19.38 1.89 -8.03
N ARG A 224 20.67 2.22 -7.81
CA ARG A 224 21.42 1.73 -6.66
C ARG A 224 20.77 2.16 -5.34
N GLN A 225 20.34 3.43 -5.24
CA GLN A 225 19.61 3.93 -4.07
C GLN A 225 18.26 3.23 -3.90
N ALA A 226 17.50 3.04 -4.98
CA ALA A 226 16.20 2.36 -4.94
C ALA A 226 16.33 0.90 -4.49
N ALA A 227 17.29 0.16 -5.01
CA ALA A 227 17.57 -1.22 -4.59
C ALA A 227 17.98 -1.30 -3.12
N ALA A 228 18.82 -0.37 -2.64
CA ALA A 228 19.20 -0.29 -1.23
C ALA A 228 17.98 0.01 -0.34
N GLN A 229 17.10 0.92 -0.76
CA GLN A 229 15.86 1.26 -0.05
C GLN A 229 14.88 0.06 0.01
N ALA A 230 14.78 -0.72 -1.08
CA ALA A 230 13.95 -1.92 -1.12
C ALA A 230 14.46 -2.98 -0.14
N LYS A 231 15.76 -3.22 -0.12
CA LYS A 231 16.40 -4.14 0.84
C LYS A 231 16.22 -3.68 2.28
N GLU A 232 16.42 -2.40 2.56
CA GLU A 232 16.20 -1.80 3.88
C GLU A 232 14.75 -1.98 4.31
N ARG A 233 13.79 -1.77 3.39
CA ARG A 233 12.37 -1.98 3.67
C ARG A 233 12.05 -3.42 4.02
N TYR A 234 12.58 -4.39 3.28
CA TYR A 234 12.39 -5.80 3.59
C TYR A 234 12.92 -6.16 4.99
N LEU A 235 14.14 -5.71 5.31
CA LEU A 235 14.74 -5.96 6.62
C LEU A 235 13.95 -5.29 7.76
N TYR A 236 13.43 -4.09 7.53
CA TYR A 236 12.56 -3.41 8.47
C TYR A 236 11.27 -4.22 8.74
N LEU A 237 10.61 -4.72 7.69
CA LEU A 237 9.40 -5.54 7.84
C LEU A 237 9.66 -6.86 8.57
N LYS A 238 10.79 -7.52 8.27
CA LYS A 238 11.25 -8.68 9.07
C LYS A 238 11.54 -8.33 10.52
N GLY A 239 12.05 -7.15 10.77
CA GLY A 239 12.26 -6.63 12.11
C GLY A 239 10.94 -6.44 12.87
N LEU A 240 9.92 -5.90 12.21
CA LEU A 240 8.58 -5.75 12.79
C LEU A 240 7.96 -7.11 13.16
N GLU A 241 8.08 -8.11 12.29
CA GLU A 241 7.56 -9.45 12.55
C GLU A 241 8.17 -10.03 13.85
N ARG A 242 9.48 -9.88 14.03
CA ARG A 242 10.19 -10.30 15.25
C ARG A 242 9.82 -9.46 16.47
N LEU A 243 9.67 -8.15 16.29
CA LEU A 243 9.34 -7.23 17.38
C LEU A 243 7.99 -7.56 18.02
N TYR A 244 7.05 -8.04 17.20
CA TYR A 244 5.71 -8.39 17.65
C TYR A 244 5.54 -9.88 18.00
N GLU A 245 6.60 -10.70 17.93
CA GLU A 245 6.53 -12.08 18.43
C GLU A 245 6.14 -12.06 19.92
N PRO A 246 5.10 -12.80 20.31
CA PRO A 246 4.77 -12.94 21.73
C PRO A 246 5.97 -13.44 22.54
N ALA A 247 6.18 -12.89 23.73
CA ALA A 247 7.19 -13.43 24.63
C ALA A 247 6.89 -14.92 24.83
N ARG A 248 7.88 -15.78 24.57
CA ARG A 248 7.76 -17.21 24.95
C ARG A 248 7.68 -17.22 26.46
N ASP A 249 6.59 -17.79 26.99
CA ASP A 249 6.55 -18.10 28.41
C ASP A 249 7.79 -18.97 28.69
N GLU A 250 8.79 -18.42 29.37
CA GLU A 250 9.85 -19.21 29.93
C GLU A 250 9.16 -20.10 30.99
N GLU A 251 8.98 -21.37 30.65
CA GLU A 251 8.50 -22.38 31.57
C GLU A 251 9.33 -22.29 32.86
N LYS A 252 8.65 -21.87 33.93
CA LYS A 252 9.18 -21.91 35.28
C LYS A 252 9.13 -23.32 35.83
#